data_56f842f3a945b6c8b1b814f3f2653551
#
_entry.id   56f842f3a945b6c8b1b814f3f2653551
#
_cell.length_a   1.000
_cell.length_b   1.000
_cell.length_c   1.000
_cell.angle_alpha   90.00
_cell.angle_beta   90.00
_cell.angle_gamma   90.00
#
_symmetry.space_group_name_H-M   'P 1'
#
loop_
_entity.id
_entity.type
_entity.pdbx_description
1 polymer ?
#
loop_
_entity_poly.entity_id
_entity_poly.type
_entity_poly.pdbx_seq_one_letter_code
_entity_poly.pdbx_strand_id
1 'polypeptide(L)'
;MTKKQKKMLIRICIAIVLLLIAKFVPMPGVVRIVLFAVTYLVIGYDILKKAAKGIGNGRVFDENFLMAIATLGAIALAVYEKDTDLTEAVAVLLFYQIGELFQSYAVGKSRRNITALMDIRPDYANIETDGKLEQVDPDTVAVGSVIVVQPGEKVPIDGVVVEGTASLNTSALTGESLPREIIPGEEVISGCIDMSGVLKIRTTKNFGESTVSKILELVEESSSRKSRSEAFISKFARVYTPAVCCSALALAVLPPVINLIAGNPAAWANWIYRALTFLVISCPCALVVSIPLSFFAGIGGASKAGVLIKGSNYMETLSQTKIVVFDKTGTLTKGVFEVSGIHHNELENEKLIELAAHAECASSHPISKSLQQAYGKPIDRSRVSDIEEISGHGLTATVDGMKIAIGNDKLMEKLGVDCIPCHCVGTILHIAIDGKYAGHIVISDIEKPDARAAIAALKRTGVQKTVMLTGDTKRVAGQVAKDLGVDEVHSELLPADKVTQVEKLLAEKSPKAKLAFVGDGINDAPVLSRADIGIAMGAMGSDAAIEAADVVLMDDDPMKISKAIGISRKCIRIVYENIVFALVVKAACLILGACGIADMWLAIFADVGVMILAVLNAIRALAVKNV
;
A
#
# COMPACT_ATOMS: atom_id res chain seq x y z
N MET A 1 14.38 -20.20 6.81
CA MET A 1 15.77 -19.72 6.57
C MET A 1 16.23 -20.15 5.19
N THR A 2 16.79 -19.22 4.40
CA THR A 2 17.37 -19.52 3.07
C THR A 2 18.67 -20.32 3.20
N LYS A 3 19.12 -20.97 2.09
CA LYS A 3 20.42 -21.67 2.05
C LYS A 3 21.59 -20.77 2.48
N LYS A 4 21.55 -19.46 2.11
CA LYS A 4 22.56 -18.47 2.49
C LYS A 4 22.55 -18.18 3.99
N GLN A 5 21.36 -18.00 4.59
CA GLN A 5 21.22 -17.78 6.04
C GLN A 5 21.67 -18.99 6.87
N LYS A 6 21.38 -20.22 6.40
CA LYS A 6 21.87 -21.44 7.07
C LYS A 6 23.40 -21.52 7.06
N LYS A 7 24.06 -21.23 5.92
CA LYS A 7 25.54 -21.17 5.84
C LYS A 7 26.13 -20.13 6.80
N MET A 8 25.51 -18.95 6.90
CA MET A 8 25.95 -17.88 7.80
C MET A 8 25.82 -18.30 9.26
N LEU A 9 24.69 -18.93 9.64
CA LEU A 9 24.48 -19.45 10.99
C LEU A 9 25.54 -20.51 11.37
N ILE A 10 25.84 -21.45 10.47
CA ILE A 10 26.87 -22.48 10.69
C ILE A 10 28.24 -21.83 10.93
N ARG A 11 28.62 -20.82 10.14
CA ARG A 11 29.86 -20.06 10.31
C ARG A 11 29.93 -19.35 11.65
N ILE A 12 28.83 -18.72 12.07
CA ILE A 12 28.71 -18.06 13.38
C ILE A 12 28.93 -19.08 14.51
N CYS A 13 28.24 -20.25 14.44
CA CYS A 13 28.42 -21.30 15.44
C CYS A 13 29.85 -21.83 15.50
N ILE A 14 30.49 -22.07 14.35
CA ILE A 14 31.89 -22.50 14.29
C ILE A 14 32.82 -21.43 14.92
N ALA A 15 32.61 -20.16 14.57
CA ALA A 15 33.41 -19.06 15.11
C ALA A 15 33.25 -18.89 16.62
N ILE A 16 32.02 -19.07 17.16
CA ILE A 16 31.77 -19.06 18.61
C ILE A 16 32.56 -20.18 19.30
N VAL A 17 32.50 -21.41 18.78
CA VAL A 17 33.23 -22.54 19.37
C VAL A 17 34.73 -22.29 19.35
N LEU A 18 35.28 -21.85 18.21
CA LEU A 18 36.72 -21.56 18.08
C LEU A 18 37.13 -20.40 19.02
N LEU A 19 36.31 -19.38 19.15
CA LEU A 19 36.55 -18.24 20.07
C LEU A 19 36.60 -18.71 21.53
N LEU A 20 35.64 -19.54 21.95
CA LEU A 20 35.60 -20.08 23.31
C LEU A 20 36.83 -20.98 23.59
N ILE A 21 37.22 -21.80 22.61
CA ILE A 21 38.44 -22.61 22.74
C ILE A 21 39.69 -21.72 22.88
N ALA A 22 39.84 -20.69 22.02
CA ALA A 22 40.97 -19.78 22.05
C ALA A 22 41.05 -18.98 23.36
N LYS A 23 39.91 -18.68 23.98
CA LYS A 23 39.84 -17.89 25.22
C LYS A 23 40.03 -18.73 26.47
N PHE A 24 39.41 -19.88 26.58
CA PHE A 24 39.31 -20.64 27.84
C PHE A 24 40.27 -21.84 27.93
N VAL A 25 40.76 -22.35 26.80
CA VAL A 25 41.73 -23.47 26.85
C VAL A 25 43.15 -22.92 27.01
N PRO A 26 43.89 -23.36 28.01
CA PRO A 26 45.30 -22.97 28.18
C PRO A 26 46.15 -23.56 27.04
N MET A 27 46.84 -22.70 26.28
CA MET A 27 47.66 -23.11 25.14
C MET A 27 48.83 -22.14 24.95
N PRO A 28 49.92 -22.56 24.24
CA PRO A 28 51.03 -21.67 23.90
C PRO A 28 50.55 -20.42 23.14
N GLY A 29 51.17 -19.26 23.45
CA GLY A 29 50.76 -17.98 22.87
C GLY A 29 50.68 -17.94 21.34
N VAL A 30 51.64 -18.62 20.64
CA VAL A 30 51.64 -18.73 19.18
C VAL A 30 50.43 -19.51 18.67
N VAL A 31 50.09 -20.63 19.31
CA VAL A 31 48.91 -21.45 18.94
C VAL A 31 47.62 -20.65 19.15
N ARG A 32 47.56 -19.88 20.23
CA ARG A 32 46.44 -19.01 20.56
C ARG A 32 46.22 -17.94 19.49
N ILE A 33 47.29 -17.23 19.09
CA ILE A 33 47.23 -16.22 18.03
C ILE A 33 46.76 -16.84 16.69
N VAL A 34 47.32 -18.03 16.32
CA VAL A 34 46.91 -18.74 15.09
C VAL A 34 45.43 -19.12 15.15
N LEU A 35 44.93 -19.58 16.29
CA LEU A 35 43.51 -19.94 16.46
C LEU A 35 42.60 -18.72 16.34
N PHE A 36 42.96 -17.58 16.95
CA PHE A 36 42.23 -16.32 16.76
C PHE A 36 42.26 -15.86 15.30
N ALA A 37 43.41 -15.94 14.60
CA ALA A 37 43.53 -15.57 13.19
C ALA A 37 42.63 -16.46 12.30
N VAL A 38 42.58 -17.76 12.55
CA VAL A 38 41.68 -18.70 11.85
C VAL A 38 40.22 -18.31 12.13
N THR A 39 39.86 -18.05 13.38
CA THR A 39 38.51 -17.65 13.76
C THR A 39 38.12 -16.33 13.08
N TYR A 40 39.03 -15.35 13.05
CA TYR A 40 38.83 -14.07 12.37
C TYR A 40 38.58 -14.23 10.87
N LEU A 41 39.36 -15.11 10.20
CA LEU A 41 39.18 -15.39 8.77
C LEU A 41 37.85 -16.13 8.51
N VAL A 42 37.48 -17.09 9.34
CA VAL A 42 36.22 -17.84 9.21
C VAL A 42 35.02 -16.89 9.28
N ILE A 43 35.01 -15.94 10.23
CA ILE A 43 33.87 -15.05 10.42
C ILE A 43 33.93 -13.81 9.53
N GLY A 44 35.14 -13.28 9.23
CA GLY A 44 35.37 -12.01 8.56
C GLY A 44 35.60 -12.05 7.05
N TYR A 45 35.81 -13.24 6.47
CA TYR A 45 36.21 -13.40 5.05
C TYR A 45 35.32 -12.61 4.08
N ASP A 46 34.02 -12.67 4.23
CA ASP A 46 33.07 -11.98 3.34
C ASP A 46 33.05 -10.45 3.55
N ILE A 47 33.27 -9.97 4.78
CA ILE A 47 33.39 -8.55 5.11
C ILE A 47 34.66 -7.98 4.47
N LEU A 48 35.80 -8.66 4.66
CA LEU A 48 37.07 -8.29 4.06
C LEU A 48 37.00 -8.27 2.53
N LYS A 49 36.38 -9.29 1.93
CA LYS A 49 36.17 -9.37 0.47
C LYS A 49 35.27 -8.22 -0.04
N LYS A 50 34.18 -7.90 0.68
CA LYS A 50 33.28 -6.80 0.33
C LYS A 50 34.02 -5.46 0.47
N ALA A 51 34.78 -5.23 1.54
CA ALA A 51 35.57 -4.02 1.75
C ALA A 51 36.62 -3.84 0.64
N ALA A 52 37.40 -4.88 0.30
CA ALA A 52 38.37 -4.85 -0.79
C ALA A 52 37.72 -4.55 -2.15
N LYS A 53 36.57 -5.17 -2.45
CA LYS A 53 35.81 -4.89 -3.67
C LYS A 53 35.23 -3.47 -3.68
N GLY A 54 34.80 -2.94 -2.52
CA GLY A 54 34.31 -1.57 -2.36
C GLY A 54 35.40 -0.55 -2.70
N ILE A 55 36.61 -0.76 -2.18
CA ILE A 55 37.79 0.07 -2.49
C ILE A 55 38.08 0.05 -3.99
N GLY A 56 38.11 -1.16 -4.60
CA GLY A 56 38.37 -1.31 -6.04
C GLY A 56 37.33 -0.64 -6.95
N ASN A 57 36.10 -0.47 -6.45
CA ASN A 57 35.01 0.20 -7.18
C ASN A 57 34.83 1.68 -6.81
N GLY A 58 35.80 2.29 -6.11
CA GLY A 58 35.75 3.70 -5.69
C GLY A 58 34.73 4.02 -4.57
N ARG A 59 34.16 3.00 -3.92
CA ARG A 59 33.29 3.14 -2.74
C ARG A 59 34.06 2.84 -1.47
N VAL A 60 34.97 3.75 -1.10
CA VAL A 60 35.92 3.54 -0.01
C VAL A 60 35.25 3.62 1.38
N PHE A 61 34.19 4.42 1.54
CA PHE A 61 33.60 4.69 2.85
C PHE A 61 32.25 3.96 3.01
N ASP A 62 32.27 2.62 3.01
CA ASP A 62 31.10 1.81 3.35
C ASP A 62 31.24 1.16 4.75
N GLU A 63 30.18 0.55 5.24
CA GLU A 63 30.15 -0.13 6.55
C GLU A 63 31.16 -1.27 6.65
N ASN A 64 31.38 -2.03 5.56
CA ASN A 64 32.34 -3.13 5.54
C ASN A 64 33.77 -2.64 5.64
N PHE A 65 34.07 -1.48 5.04
CA PHE A 65 35.37 -0.81 5.15
C PHE A 65 35.65 -0.36 6.59
N LEU A 66 34.67 0.30 7.24
CA LEU A 66 34.81 0.73 8.64
C LEU A 66 35.09 -0.45 9.56
N MET A 67 34.34 -1.55 9.41
CA MET A 67 34.50 -2.76 10.21
C MET A 67 35.84 -3.43 9.95
N ALA A 68 36.28 -3.48 8.70
CA ALA A 68 37.57 -4.05 8.32
C ALA A 68 38.74 -3.24 8.94
N ILE A 69 38.72 -1.91 8.83
CA ILE A 69 39.76 -1.05 9.44
C ILE A 69 39.77 -1.17 10.96
N ALA A 70 38.60 -1.12 11.59
CA ALA A 70 38.50 -1.20 13.05
C ALA A 70 39.07 -2.50 13.59
N THR A 71 38.71 -3.63 12.96
CA THR A 71 39.15 -4.96 13.43
C THR A 71 40.59 -5.28 13.08
N LEU A 72 41.07 -4.91 11.87
CA LEU A 72 42.48 -5.05 11.50
C LEU A 72 43.36 -4.11 12.35
N GLY A 73 42.88 -2.91 12.63
CA GLY A 73 43.56 -1.98 13.51
C GLY A 73 43.66 -2.51 14.94
N ALA A 74 42.61 -3.13 15.46
CA ALA A 74 42.64 -3.76 16.80
C ALA A 74 43.64 -4.93 16.84
N ILE A 75 43.73 -5.74 15.80
CA ILE A 75 44.75 -6.81 15.69
C ILE A 75 46.16 -6.22 15.65
N ALA A 76 46.38 -5.19 14.83
CA ALA A 76 47.66 -4.52 14.73
C ALA A 76 48.11 -3.92 16.06
N LEU A 77 47.18 -3.32 16.82
CA LEU A 77 47.43 -2.75 18.13
C LEU A 77 47.80 -3.84 19.14
N ALA A 78 47.06 -4.95 19.19
CA ALA A 78 47.35 -6.07 20.07
C ALA A 78 48.75 -6.69 19.78
N VAL A 79 49.11 -6.83 18.49
CA VAL A 79 50.46 -7.27 18.11
C VAL A 79 51.53 -6.27 18.56
N TYR A 80 51.27 -4.97 18.45
CA TYR A 80 52.18 -3.95 18.91
C TYR A 80 52.39 -4.00 20.44
N GLU A 81 51.33 -4.22 21.21
CA GLU A 81 51.36 -4.37 22.67
C GLU A 81 51.84 -5.76 23.12
N LYS A 82 52.10 -6.65 22.19
CA LYS A 82 52.47 -8.06 22.45
C LYS A 82 51.41 -8.85 23.23
N ASP A 83 50.14 -8.41 23.11
CA ASP A 83 49.02 -9.14 23.65
C ASP A 83 48.67 -10.33 22.73
N THR A 84 48.36 -11.46 23.33
CA THR A 84 47.92 -12.67 22.63
C THR A 84 46.39 -12.82 22.63
N ASP A 85 45.68 -11.92 23.28
CA ASP A 85 44.22 -11.94 23.33
C ASP A 85 43.60 -11.04 22.23
N LEU A 86 43.15 -11.64 21.16
CA LEU A 86 42.46 -10.97 20.05
C LEU A 86 40.91 -11.10 20.15
N THR A 87 40.42 -11.36 21.37
CA THR A 87 38.98 -11.59 21.60
C THR A 87 38.14 -10.44 21.08
N GLU A 88 38.55 -9.18 21.31
CA GLU A 88 37.77 -8.00 20.93
C GLU A 88 37.61 -7.89 19.41
N ALA A 89 38.70 -8.06 18.64
CA ALA A 89 38.66 -7.97 17.18
C ALA A 89 37.74 -9.06 16.56
N VAL A 90 37.79 -10.30 17.10
CA VAL A 90 36.94 -11.40 16.66
C VAL A 90 35.49 -11.18 17.10
N ALA A 91 35.27 -10.70 18.33
CA ALA A 91 33.94 -10.45 18.87
C ALA A 91 33.19 -9.39 18.05
N VAL A 92 33.85 -8.29 17.64
CA VAL A 92 33.25 -7.25 16.79
C VAL A 92 32.69 -7.87 15.50
N LEU A 93 33.49 -8.67 14.79
CA LEU A 93 33.02 -9.34 13.55
C LEU A 93 31.94 -10.37 13.82
N LEU A 94 32.03 -11.11 14.91
CA LEU A 94 31.06 -12.12 15.29
C LEU A 94 29.69 -11.48 15.55
N PHE A 95 29.64 -10.44 16.38
CA PHE A 95 28.39 -9.75 16.67
C PHE A 95 27.84 -9.03 15.44
N TYR A 96 28.68 -8.44 14.61
CA TYR A 96 28.27 -7.87 13.33
C TYR A 96 27.60 -8.93 12.44
N GLN A 97 28.18 -10.12 12.32
CA GLN A 97 27.60 -11.23 11.53
C GLN A 97 26.28 -11.75 12.13
N ILE A 98 26.16 -11.78 13.47
CA ILE A 98 24.89 -12.08 14.15
C ILE A 98 23.84 -11.02 13.78
N GLY A 99 24.23 -9.75 13.81
CA GLY A 99 23.37 -8.65 13.39
C GLY A 99 22.93 -8.76 11.93
N GLU A 100 23.85 -9.02 10.99
CA GLU A 100 23.55 -9.26 9.57
C GLU A 100 22.60 -10.45 9.36
N LEU A 101 22.81 -11.54 10.11
CA LEU A 101 21.91 -12.69 10.07
C LEU A 101 20.51 -12.33 10.55
N PHE A 102 20.40 -11.64 11.69
CA PHE A 102 19.13 -11.19 12.24
C PHE A 102 18.40 -10.25 11.27
N GLN A 103 19.11 -9.27 10.71
CA GLN A 103 18.62 -8.37 9.67
C GLN A 103 18.07 -9.14 8.46
N SER A 104 18.88 -10.04 7.90
CA SER A 104 18.51 -10.86 6.73
C SER A 104 17.28 -11.71 7.03
N TYR A 105 17.16 -12.24 8.25
CA TYR A 105 15.98 -13.01 8.69
C TYR A 105 14.75 -12.13 8.84
N ALA A 106 14.87 -10.97 9.51
CA ALA A 106 13.78 -10.04 9.74
C ALA A 106 13.22 -9.46 8.43
N VAL A 107 14.11 -8.99 7.53
CA VAL A 107 13.74 -8.50 6.19
C VAL A 107 13.11 -9.63 5.38
N GLY A 108 13.69 -10.84 5.41
CA GLY A 108 13.13 -12.00 4.71
C GLY A 108 11.78 -12.44 5.25
N LYS A 109 11.51 -12.29 6.55
CA LYS A 109 10.20 -12.55 7.16
C LYS A 109 9.18 -11.48 6.79
N SER A 110 9.59 -10.21 6.81
CA SER A 110 8.72 -9.09 6.38
C SER A 110 8.36 -9.21 4.90
N ARG A 111 9.32 -9.49 4.03
CA ARG A 111 9.05 -9.78 2.61
C ARG A 111 8.14 -10.98 2.43
N ARG A 112 8.32 -12.07 3.17
CA ARG A 112 7.44 -13.25 3.09
C ARG A 112 6.03 -12.97 3.62
N ASN A 113 5.84 -12.06 4.54
CA ASN A 113 4.50 -11.63 4.93
C ASN A 113 3.81 -10.83 3.81
N ILE A 114 4.56 -10.13 2.96
CA ILE A 114 4.08 -9.54 1.71
C ILE A 114 3.90 -10.65 0.65
N THR A 115 4.81 -11.62 0.58
CA THR A 115 4.73 -12.81 -0.30
C THR A 115 3.63 -13.79 0.14
N ALA A 116 3.16 -13.76 1.38
CA ALA A 116 1.95 -14.49 1.79
C ALA A 116 0.67 -13.89 1.20
N LEU A 117 0.74 -12.63 0.73
CA LEU A 117 -0.22 -12.06 -0.22
C LEU A 117 0.02 -12.60 -1.65
N MET A 118 1.25 -12.98 -1.99
CA MET A 118 1.58 -13.70 -3.24
C MET A 118 1.13 -15.17 -3.21
N ASP A 119 0.78 -15.71 -2.05
CA ASP A 119 0.12 -17.02 -1.94
C ASP A 119 -1.33 -17.01 -2.46
N ILE A 120 -1.78 -15.83 -2.95
CA ILE A 120 -3.03 -15.68 -3.71
C ILE A 120 -2.87 -16.23 -5.13
N ARG A 121 -1.64 -16.29 -5.69
CA ARG A 121 -1.42 -16.79 -7.05
C ARG A 121 -1.86 -18.25 -7.13
N PRO A 122 -2.76 -18.58 -8.06
CA PRO A 122 -3.13 -19.95 -8.36
C PRO A 122 -1.97 -20.65 -9.07
N ASP A 123 -1.72 -21.90 -8.72
CA ASP A 123 -0.65 -22.70 -9.32
C ASP A 123 -1.11 -23.35 -10.64
N TYR A 124 -2.42 -23.55 -10.82
CA TYR A 124 -3.02 -24.20 -11.98
C TYR A 124 -4.47 -23.73 -12.20
N ALA A 125 -4.99 -24.00 -13.39
CA ALA A 125 -6.40 -23.92 -13.74
C ALA A 125 -6.89 -25.29 -14.20
N ASN A 126 -8.13 -25.68 -13.82
CA ASN A 126 -8.74 -26.91 -14.34
C ASN A 126 -9.61 -26.57 -15.54
N ILE A 127 -9.36 -27.22 -16.66
CA ILE A 127 -10.20 -27.15 -17.87
C ILE A 127 -10.86 -28.52 -18.08
N GLU A 128 -12.13 -28.52 -18.47
CA GLU A 128 -12.85 -29.75 -18.81
C GLU A 128 -12.63 -30.08 -20.30
N THR A 129 -11.91 -31.17 -20.56
CA THR A 129 -11.67 -31.70 -21.92
C THR A 129 -12.19 -33.14 -21.97
N ASP A 130 -13.15 -33.40 -22.87
CA ASP A 130 -13.78 -34.72 -23.03
C ASP A 130 -14.33 -35.33 -21.72
N GLY A 131 -14.92 -34.50 -20.86
CA GLY A 131 -15.49 -34.92 -19.58
C GLY A 131 -14.46 -35.27 -18.48
N LYS A 132 -13.17 -34.92 -18.68
CA LYS A 132 -12.11 -35.05 -17.69
C LYS A 132 -11.54 -33.68 -17.37
N LEU A 133 -11.22 -33.48 -16.07
CA LEU A 133 -10.52 -32.29 -15.63
C LEU A 133 -9.03 -32.43 -15.89
N GLU A 134 -8.47 -31.51 -16.65
CA GLU A 134 -7.04 -31.40 -16.92
C GLU A 134 -6.50 -30.13 -16.24
N GLN A 135 -5.42 -30.30 -15.48
CA GLN A 135 -4.73 -29.16 -14.87
C GLN A 135 -3.75 -28.55 -15.87
N VAL A 136 -3.95 -27.29 -16.17
CA VAL A 136 -3.11 -26.51 -17.08
C VAL A 136 -2.50 -25.32 -16.39
N ASP A 137 -1.41 -24.78 -16.95
CA ASP A 137 -0.85 -23.51 -16.48
C ASP A 137 -1.87 -22.37 -16.78
N PRO A 138 -2.23 -21.54 -15.78
CA PRO A 138 -3.16 -20.43 -15.98
C PRO A 138 -2.75 -19.48 -17.11
N ASP A 139 -1.45 -19.31 -17.39
CA ASP A 139 -0.94 -18.50 -18.49
C ASP A 139 -1.34 -19.02 -19.88
N THR A 140 -1.73 -20.28 -19.99
CA THR A 140 -2.15 -20.91 -21.26
C THR A 140 -3.64 -20.83 -21.54
N VAL A 141 -4.43 -20.36 -20.58
CA VAL A 141 -5.89 -20.30 -20.68
C VAL A 141 -6.32 -19.09 -21.49
N ALA A 142 -7.02 -19.31 -22.60
CA ALA A 142 -7.53 -18.24 -23.45
C ALA A 142 -8.78 -17.57 -22.84
N VAL A 143 -9.01 -16.31 -23.19
CA VAL A 143 -10.25 -15.58 -22.84
C VAL A 143 -11.46 -16.30 -23.48
N GLY A 144 -12.53 -16.46 -22.70
CA GLY A 144 -13.75 -17.18 -23.11
C GLY A 144 -13.73 -18.67 -22.81
N SER A 145 -12.60 -19.24 -22.36
CA SER A 145 -12.52 -20.63 -21.90
C SER A 145 -13.36 -20.85 -20.65
N VAL A 146 -13.87 -22.06 -20.47
CA VAL A 146 -14.57 -22.45 -19.24
C VAL A 146 -13.62 -23.22 -18.36
N ILE A 147 -13.36 -22.66 -17.17
CA ILE A 147 -12.56 -23.27 -16.11
C ILE A 147 -13.46 -23.83 -15.03
N VAL A 148 -13.00 -24.87 -14.34
CA VAL A 148 -13.72 -25.52 -13.25
C VAL A 148 -12.96 -25.28 -11.94
N VAL A 149 -13.66 -24.75 -10.93
CA VAL A 149 -13.09 -24.51 -9.59
C VAL A 149 -13.84 -25.39 -8.60
N GLN A 150 -13.07 -26.15 -7.81
CA GLN A 150 -13.58 -27.07 -6.81
C GLN A 150 -13.45 -26.48 -5.40
N PRO A 151 -14.25 -26.97 -4.43
CA PRO A 151 -14.11 -26.55 -3.03
C PRO A 151 -12.68 -26.71 -2.51
N GLY A 152 -12.13 -25.65 -1.92
CA GLY A 152 -10.74 -25.55 -1.45
C GLY A 152 -9.75 -25.01 -2.49
N GLU A 153 -10.15 -24.86 -3.76
CA GLU A 153 -9.30 -24.31 -4.80
C GLU A 153 -9.42 -22.78 -4.90
N LYS A 154 -8.39 -22.17 -5.46
CA LYS A 154 -8.38 -20.74 -5.79
C LYS A 154 -8.93 -20.53 -7.17
N VAL A 155 -9.75 -19.51 -7.36
CA VAL A 155 -10.18 -19.05 -8.70
C VAL A 155 -8.93 -18.57 -9.46
N PRO A 156 -8.58 -19.20 -10.60
CA PRO A 156 -7.32 -18.89 -11.27
C PRO A 156 -7.36 -17.60 -12.10
N ILE A 157 -8.48 -17.30 -12.73
CA ILE A 157 -8.62 -16.17 -13.67
C ILE A 157 -9.98 -15.52 -13.45
N ASP A 158 -10.07 -14.21 -13.63
CA ASP A 158 -11.32 -13.45 -13.53
C ASP A 158 -12.31 -13.94 -14.60
N GLY A 159 -13.58 -14.04 -14.24
CA GLY A 159 -14.61 -14.51 -15.15
C GLY A 159 -16.04 -14.36 -14.64
N VAL A 160 -16.99 -14.92 -15.36
CA VAL A 160 -18.40 -14.96 -15.01
C VAL A 160 -18.82 -16.41 -14.77
N VAL A 161 -19.55 -16.64 -13.69
CA VAL A 161 -20.09 -17.97 -13.36
C VAL A 161 -21.11 -18.39 -14.39
N VAL A 162 -20.90 -19.54 -15.03
CA VAL A 162 -21.83 -20.13 -16.02
C VAL A 162 -22.73 -21.16 -15.36
N GLU A 163 -22.17 -21.95 -14.43
CA GLU A 163 -22.86 -23.04 -13.75
C GLU A 163 -22.32 -23.23 -12.33
N GLY A 164 -23.19 -23.57 -11.40
CA GLY A 164 -22.85 -23.83 -10.01
C GLY A 164 -23.13 -22.64 -9.10
N THR A 165 -23.18 -22.91 -7.79
CA THR A 165 -23.31 -21.92 -6.72
C THR A 165 -22.30 -22.27 -5.64
N ALA A 166 -21.61 -21.28 -5.10
CA ALA A 166 -20.60 -21.48 -4.07
C ALA A 166 -20.48 -20.27 -3.13
N SER A 167 -19.85 -20.50 -2.00
CA SER A 167 -19.46 -19.45 -1.07
C SER A 167 -17.95 -19.20 -1.24
N LEU A 168 -17.56 -17.98 -1.60
CA LEU A 168 -16.18 -17.61 -1.86
C LEU A 168 -15.59 -16.85 -0.66
N ASN A 169 -14.42 -17.28 -0.23
CA ASN A 169 -13.61 -16.54 0.74
C ASN A 169 -12.77 -15.50 -0.01
N THR A 170 -13.10 -14.23 0.20
CA THR A 170 -12.42 -13.07 -0.40
C THR A 170 -11.39 -12.43 0.55
N SER A 171 -11.24 -12.95 1.77
CA SER A 171 -10.47 -12.30 2.85
C SER A 171 -9.00 -12.03 2.50
N ALA A 172 -8.41 -12.85 1.63
CA ALA A 172 -7.04 -12.66 1.19
C ALA A 172 -6.88 -11.44 0.26
N LEU A 173 -7.95 -11.03 -0.43
CA LEU A 173 -7.99 -9.91 -1.37
C LEU A 173 -8.56 -8.66 -0.69
N THR A 174 -9.77 -8.77 -0.14
CA THR A 174 -10.51 -7.61 0.38
C THR A 174 -10.25 -7.35 1.88
N GLY A 175 -9.72 -8.33 2.60
CA GLY A 175 -9.59 -8.29 4.06
C GLY A 175 -10.91 -8.52 4.81
N GLU A 176 -12.02 -8.81 4.10
CA GLU A 176 -13.30 -9.14 4.69
C GLU A 176 -13.34 -10.61 5.13
N SER A 177 -13.87 -10.86 6.33
CA SER A 177 -13.93 -12.22 6.87
C SER A 177 -15.23 -12.95 6.51
N LEU A 178 -16.23 -12.23 5.97
CA LEU A 178 -17.51 -12.83 5.59
C LEU A 178 -17.39 -13.42 4.17
N PRO A 179 -17.72 -14.70 3.98
CA PRO A 179 -17.77 -15.30 2.65
C PRO A 179 -18.86 -14.65 1.80
N ARG A 180 -18.59 -14.49 0.49
CA ARG A 180 -19.55 -13.99 -0.49
C ARG A 180 -20.22 -15.17 -1.19
N GLU A 181 -21.54 -15.22 -1.20
CA GLU A 181 -22.28 -16.17 -2.03
C GLU A 181 -22.26 -15.74 -3.49
N ILE A 182 -22.08 -16.71 -4.39
CA ILE A 182 -21.98 -16.50 -5.83
C ILE A 182 -22.95 -17.43 -6.55
N ILE A 183 -23.66 -16.87 -7.52
CA ILE A 183 -24.65 -17.56 -8.35
C ILE A 183 -24.33 -17.40 -9.86
N PRO A 184 -24.90 -18.22 -10.74
CA PRO A 184 -24.70 -18.08 -12.18
C PRO A 184 -25.06 -16.68 -12.70
N GLY A 185 -24.19 -16.13 -13.54
CA GLY A 185 -24.31 -14.78 -14.10
C GLY A 185 -23.53 -13.71 -13.33
N GLU A 186 -23.02 -14.00 -12.15
CA GLU A 186 -22.20 -13.06 -11.36
C GLU A 186 -20.71 -13.14 -11.72
N GLU A 187 -20.02 -12.02 -11.55
CA GLU A 187 -18.57 -11.91 -11.76
C GLU A 187 -17.79 -12.46 -10.56
N VAL A 188 -16.76 -13.23 -10.88
CA VAL A 188 -15.80 -13.80 -9.94
C VAL A 188 -14.40 -13.32 -10.27
N ILE A 189 -13.65 -12.95 -9.23
CA ILE A 189 -12.27 -12.50 -9.34
C ILE A 189 -11.29 -13.60 -8.98
N SER A 190 -10.15 -13.59 -9.66
CA SER A 190 -9.02 -14.48 -9.37
C SER A 190 -8.48 -14.27 -7.95
N GLY A 191 -8.02 -15.36 -7.33
CA GLY A 191 -7.46 -15.35 -5.97
C GLY A 191 -8.46 -15.56 -4.84
N CYS A 192 -9.78 -15.54 -5.10
CA CYS A 192 -10.78 -16.01 -4.14
C CYS A 192 -10.66 -17.51 -3.94
N ILE A 193 -10.94 -18.00 -2.74
CA ILE A 193 -10.94 -19.43 -2.43
C ILE A 193 -12.38 -19.92 -2.39
N ASP A 194 -12.69 -20.92 -3.19
CA ASP A 194 -13.99 -21.58 -3.13
C ASP A 194 -14.10 -22.40 -1.83
N MET A 195 -15.16 -22.18 -1.06
CA MET A 195 -15.41 -22.88 0.20
C MET A 195 -16.44 -23.99 0.08
N SER A 196 -17.30 -23.91 -0.97
CA SER A 196 -18.41 -24.85 -1.09
C SER A 196 -18.88 -25.06 -2.49
N GLY A 197 -19.26 -26.04 -3.06
CA GLY A 197 -19.79 -26.22 -4.42
C GLY A 197 -18.72 -26.27 -5.49
N VAL A 198 -19.13 -26.58 -6.71
CA VAL A 198 -18.26 -26.57 -7.89
C VAL A 198 -18.74 -25.47 -8.82
N LEU A 199 -17.84 -24.60 -9.23
CA LEU A 199 -18.12 -23.50 -10.13
C LEU A 199 -17.55 -23.78 -11.54
N LYS A 200 -18.35 -23.55 -12.56
CA LYS A 200 -17.85 -23.39 -13.93
C LYS A 200 -17.84 -21.89 -14.28
N ILE A 201 -16.67 -21.38 -14.59
CA ILE A 201 -16.42 -19.95 -14.77
C ILE A 201 -15.92 -19.74 -16.20
N ARG A 202 -16.57 -18.86 -16.95
CA ARG A 202 -16.07 -18.42 -18.26
C ARG A 202 -15.13 -17.26 -18.06
N THR A 203 -13.87 -17.42 -18.47
CA THR A 203 -12.84 -16.40 -18.33
C THR A 203 -13.15 -15.15 -19.14
N THR A 204 -12.97 -13.98 -18.53
CA THR A 204 -13.16 -12.66 -19.17
C THR A 204 -11.84 -11.96 -19.47
N LYS A 205 -10.74 -12.42 -18.87
CA LYS A 205 -9.39 -11.87 -19.03
C LYS A 205 -8.36 -12.97 -19.24
N ASN A 206 -7.18 -12.62 -19.73
CA ASN A 206 -6.01 -13.48 -19.67
C ASN A 206 -5.44 -13.48 -18.24
N PHE A 207 -4.66 -14.51 -17.87
CA PHE A 207 -4.08 -14.62 -16.53
C PHE A 207 -3.20 -13.41 -16.17
N GLY A 208 -2.35 -12.91 -17.08
CA GLY A 208 -1.53 -11.71 -16.86
C GLY A 208 -2.32 -10.43 -16.59
N GLU A 209 -3.56 -10.35 -17.08
CA GLU A 209 -4.48 -9.23 -16.86
C GLU A 209 -5.46 -9.48 -15.70
N SER A 210 -5.39 -10.64 -15.07
CA SER A 210 -6.25 -11.01 -13.94
C SER A 210 -5.99 -10.12 -12.72
N THR A 211 -7.00 -10.00 -11.86
CA THR A 211 -6.94 -9.20 -10.63
C THR A 211 -5.76 -9.63 -9.75
N VAL A 212 -5.51 -10.92 -9.61
CA VAL A 212 -4.36 -11.44 -8.86
C VAL A 212 -3.04 -11.00 -9.47
N SER A 213 -2.87 -11.12 -10.78
CA SER A 213 -1.61 -10.74 -11.46
C SER A 213 -1.31 -9.26 -11.28
N LYS A 214 -2.31 -8.39 -11.41
CA LYS A 214 -2.17 -6.94 -11.18
C LYS A 214 -1.83 -6.60 -9.73
N ILE A 215 -2.47 -7.26 -8.76
CA ILE A 215 -2.14 -7.08 -7.35
C ILE A 215 -0.69 -7.45 -7.07
N LEU A 216 -0.22 -8.57 -7.63
CA LEU A 216 1.16 -9.03 -7.48
C LEU A 216 2.15 -8.03 -8.09
N GLU A 217 1.87 -7.52 -9.28
CA GLU A 217 2.68 -6.48 -9.94
C GLU A 217 2.75 -5.20 -9.10
N LEU A 218 1.62 -4.70 -8.59
CA LEU A 218 1.56 -3.53 -7.72
C LEU A 218 2.37 -3.71 -6.43
N VAL A 219 2.31 -4.90 -5.83
CA VAL A 219 3.10 -5.24 -4.62
C VAL A 219 4.60 -5.29 -4.95
N GLU A 220 4.97 -5.80 -6.12
CA GLU A 220 6.37 -5.85 -6.57
C GLU A 220 6.92 -4.46 -6.89
N GLU A 221 6.18 -3.62 -7.60
CA GLU A 221 6.52 -2.22 -7.87
C GLU A 221 6.64 -1.38 -6.61
N SER A 222 5.82 -1.64 -5.59
CA SER A 222 5.82 -0.89 -4.33
C SER A 222 7.18 -0.86 -3.64
N SER A 223 8.03 -1.86 -3.92
CA SER A 223 9.38 -1.96 -3.38
C SER A 223 10.40 -1.03 -4.08
N SER A 224 10.07 -0.47 -5.24
CA SER A 224 10.99 0.33 -6.06
C SER A 224 10.95 1.83 -5.76
N ARG A 225 9.83 2.36 -5.27
CA ARG A 225 9.62 3.79 -5.03
C ARG A 225 9.96 4.19 -3.60
N LYS A 226 11.13 4.81 -3.43
CA LYS A 226 11.68 5.19 -2.12
C LYS A 226 11.03 6.44 -1.53
N SER A 227 10.76 6.43 -0.23
CA SER A 227 10.32 7.59 0.54
C SER A 227 11.40 8.67 0.67
N ARG A 228 11.00 9.89 1.07
CA ARG A 228 11.94 10.96 1.43
C ARG A 228 12.83 10.55 2.59
N SER A 229 12.29 9.83 3.56
CA SER A 229 13.04 9.31 4.71
C SER A 229 14.12 8.32 4.29
N GLU A 230 13.84 7.41 3.34
CA GLU A 230 14.84 6.49 2.77
C GLU A 230 15.90 7.22 1.93
N ALA A 231 15.48 8.23 1.15
CA ALA A 231 16.40 9.06 0.39
C ALA A 231 17.32 9.90 1.30
N PHE A 232 16.78 10.40 2.42
CA PHE A 232 17.55 11.13 3.45
C PHE A 232 18.66 10.25 4.01
N ILE A 233 18.37 8.99 4.37
CA ILE A 233 19.37 8.07 4.91
C ILE A 233 20.51 7.83 3.92
N SER A 234 20.17 7.65 2.65
CA SER A 234 21.18 7.45 1.61
C SER A 234 22.10 8.68 1.44
N LYS A 235 21.54 9.89 1.58
CA LYS A 235 22.32 11.14 1.59
C LYS A 235 23.13 11.31 2.89
N PHE A 236 22.50 11.01 4.03
CA PHE A 236 23.13 11.09 5.34
C PHE A 236 24.35 10.17 5.41
N ALA A 237 24.23 8.90 5.04
CA ALA A 237 25.34 7.96 5.05
C ALA A 237 26.52 8.42 4.20
N ARG A 238 26.26 9.05 3.04
CA ARG A 238 27.31 9.56 2.14
C ARG A 238 28.15 10.68 2.75
N VAL A 239 27.58 11.51 3.62
CA VAL A 239 28.29 12.61 4.29
C VAL A 239 28.83 12.17 5.64
N TYR A 240 28.03 11.41 6.38
CA TYR A 240 28.33 10.96 7.72
C TYR A 240 29.58 10.09 7.79
N THR A 241 29.69 9.08 6.91
CA THR A 241 30.80 8.13 6.98
C THR A 241 32.18 8.76 6.76
N PRO A 242 32.41 9.62 5.75
CA PRO A 242 33.66 10.36 5.66
C PRO A 242 33.94 11.27 6.85
N ALA A 243 32.91 11.96 7.37
CA ALA A 243 33.08 12.82 8.53
C ALA A 243 33.55 12.04 9.77
N VAL A 244 32.96 10.86 9.99
CA VAL A 244 33.36 9.94 11.07
C VAL A 244 34.79 9.46 10.88
N CYS A 245 35.19 9.05 9.68
CA CYS A 245 36.56 8.61 9.39
C CYS A 245 37.58 9.73 9.69
N CYS A 246 37.30 10.96 9.26
CA CYS A 246 38.14 12.11 9.57
C CYS A 246 38.21 12.41 11.08
N SER A 247 37.08 12.29 11.79
CA SER A 247 37.03 12.48 13.25
C SER A 247 37.81 11.41 13.99
N ALA A 248 37.71 10.15 13.57
CA ALA A 248 38.47 9.03 14.15
C ALA A 248 39.98 9.24 13.91
N LEU A 249 40.38 9.64 12.69
CA LEU A 249 41.77 9.95 12.39
C LEU A 249 42.27 11.13 13.25
N ALA A 250 41.49 12.18 13.39
CA ALA A 250 41.81 13.31 14.26
C ALA A 250 41.96 12.86 15.72
N LEU A 251 41.07 11.99 16.21
CA LEU A 251 41.13 11.42 17.57
C LEU A 251 42.36 10.54 17.77
N ALA A 252 42.81 9.82 16.74
CA ALA A 252 44.00 8.99 16.80
C ALA A 252 45.32 9.81 16.83
N VAL A 253 45.34 10.98 16.18
CA VAL A 253 46.57 11.75 15.92
C VAL A 253 46.69 13.00 16.79
N LEU A 254 45.63 13.83 16.88
CA LEU A 254 45.74 15.14 17.56
C LEU A 254 46.06 15.06 19.06
N PRO A 255 45.41 14.22 19.86
CA PRO A 255 45.70 14.18 21.29
C PRO A 255 47.12 13.66 21.61
N PRO A 256 47.64 12.59 20.96
CA PRO A 256 49.03 12.18 21.12
C PRO A 256 50.03 13.29 20.79
N VAL A 257 49.83 14.03 19.70
CA VAL A 257 50.68 15.13 19.27
C VAL A 257 50.62 16.29 20.28
N ILE A 258 49.41 16.63 20.76
CA ILE A 258 49.23 17.66 21.79
C ILE A 258 49.95 17.26 23.10
N ASN A 259 49.83 15.98 23.52
CA ASN A 259 50.54 15.46 24.68
C ASN A 259 52.05 15.59 24.53
N LEU A 260 52.61 15.25 23.34
CA LEU A 260 54.05 15.41 23.07
C LEU A 260 54.49 16.87 23.15
N ILE A 261 53.72 17.80 22.58
CA ILE A 261 54.03 19.24 22.66
C ILE A 261 53.94 19.74 24.09
N ALA A 262 53.04 19.21 24.90
CA ALA A 262 52.89 19.54 26.31
C ALA A 262 53.93 18.86 27.25
N GLY A 263 54.84 18.05 26.70
CA GLY A 263 55.85 17.31 27.47
C GLY A 263 55.33 16.07 28.19
N ASN A 264 54.13 15.60 27.85
CA ASN A 264 53.51 14.40 28.41
C ASN A 264 53.73 13.17 27.49
N PRO A 265 53.60 11.93 28.01
CA PRO A 265 53.64 10.71 27.17
C PRO A 265 52.58 10.76 26.09
N ALA A 266 52.96 10.43 24.87
CA ALA A 266 52.04 10.47 23.69
C ALA A 266 50.83 9.53 23.82
N ALA A 267 51.01 8.39 24.48
CA ALA A 267 49.99 7.35 24.70
C ALA A 267 49.26 6.93 23.39
N TRP A 268 50.01 6.72 22.29
CA TRP A 268 49.49 6.38 20.95
C TRP A 268 48.52 5.19 20.99
N ALA A 269 48.88 4.12 21.70
CA ALA A 269 48.05 2.93 21.78
C ALA A 269 46.64 3.23 22.30
N ASN A 270 46.55 3.98 23.38
CA ASN A 270 45.26 4.36 23.98
C ASN A 270 44.40 5.21 23.04
N TRP A 271 44.99 6.17 22.33
CA TRP A 271 44.24 7.03 21.42
C TRP A 271 43.84 6.31 20.13
N ILE A 272 44.69 5.43 19.62
CA ILE A 272 44.34 4.55 18.50
C ILE A 272 43.19 3.60 18.89
N TYR A 273 43.24 2.97 20.09
CA TYR A 273 42.15 2.14 20.60
C TYR A 273 40.83 2.91 20.67
N ARG A 274 40.83 4.13 21.23
CA ARG A 274 39.65 5.00 21.26
C ARG A 274 39.14 5.34 19.88
N ALA A 275 40.01 5.63 18.93
CA ALA A 275 39.65 5.91 17.55
C ALA A 275 39.03 4.69 16.86
N LEU A 276 39.56 3.48 17.10
CA LEU A 276 38.97 2.24 16.56
C LEU A 276 37.60 1.93 17.17
N THR A 277 37.46 2.10 18.49
CA THR A 277 36.16 1.98 19.19
C THR A 277 35.15 3.00 18.64
N PHE A 278 35.59 4.27 18.44
CA PHE A 278 34.77 5.31 17.82
C PHE A 278 34.28 4.91 16.41
N LEU A 279 35.14 4.29 15.58
CA LEU A 279 34.75 3.80 14.25
C LEU A 279 33.67 2.69 14.33
N VAL A 280 33.79 1.76 15.27
CA VAL A 280 32.79 0.69 15.47
C VAL A 280 31.45 1.27 15.88
N ILE A 281 31.42 2.21 16.86
CA ILE A 281 30.19 2.85 17.33
C ILE A 281 29.49 3.59 16.18
N SER A 282 30.27 4.15 15.24
CA SER A 282 29.77 5.07 14.22
C SER A 282 28.96 4.40 13.10
N CYS A 283 28.90 3.07 12.99
CA CYS A 283 28.11 2.44 11.92
C CYS A 283 26.63 2.84 12.02
N PRO A 284 25.99 3.39 10.96
CA PRO A 284 24.57 3.76 11.00
C PRO A 284 23.64 2.53 10.74
N CYS A 285 24.08 1.30 11.09
CA CYS A 285 23.43 0.05 10.76
C CYS A 285 21.96 0.00 11.17
N ALA A 286 21.65 0.49 12.39
CA ALA A 286 20.28 0.52 12.89
C ALA A 286 19.33 1.36 12.03
N LEU A 287 19.79 2.50 11.48
CA LEU A 287 18.99 3.38 10.62
C LEU A 287 18.78 2.79 9.24
N VAL A 288 19.87 2.30 8.64
CA VAL A 288 19.85 1.74 7.27
C VAL A 288 18.91 0.53 7.16
N VAL A 289 18.77 -0.22 8.26
CA VAL A 289 17.95 -1.44 8.28
C VAL A 289 16.52 -1.18 8.74
N SER A 290 16.35 -0.47 9.85
CA SER A 290 15.02 -0.38 10.50
C SER A 290 14.03 0.46 9.72
N ILE A 291 14.48 1.44 8.94
CA ILE A 291 13.57 2.36 8.24
C ILE A 291 12.93 1.70 7.03
N PRO A 292 13.66 1.09 6.06
CA PRO A 292 13.02 0.32 5.01
C PRO A 292 12.15 -0.81 5.56
N LEU A 293 12.60 -1.48 6.63
CA LEU A 293 11.82 -2.54 7.26
C LEU A 293 10.50 -2.02 7.84
N SER A 294 10.48 -0.82 8.45
CA SER A 294 9.25 -0.20 8.95
C SER A 294 8.26 0.06 7.83
N PHE A 295 8.73 0.58 6.68
CA PHE A 295 7.88 0.79 5.51
C PHE A 295 7.35 -0.51 4.94
N PHE A 296 8.20 -1.53 4.77
CA PHE A 296 7.75 -2.85 4.32
C PHE A 296 6.72 -3.47 5.27
N ALA A 297 6.94 -3.32 6.57
CA ALA A 297 5.99 -3.79 7.56
C ALA A 297 4.66 -3.01 7.49
N GLY A 298 4.73 -1.69 7.31
CA GLY A 298 3.56 -0.83 7.17
C GLY A 298 2.74 -1.13 5.91
N ILE A 299 3.41 -1.26 4.75
CA ILE A 299 2.76 -1.63 3.48
C ILE A 299 2.13 -3.02 3.60
N GLY A 300 2.85 -4.00 4.16
CA GLY A 300 2.30 -5.34 4.39
C GLY A 300 1.13 -5.36 5.38
N GLY A 301 1.14 -4.48 6.39
CA GLY A 301 0.01 -4.29 7.30
C GLY A 301 -1.21 -3.66 6.62
N ALA A 302 -1.00 -2.64 5.78
CA ALA A 302 -2.05 -1.99 4.99
C ALA A 302 -2.71 -2.98 4.01
N SER A 303 -1.90 -3.77 3.33
CA SER A 303 -2.40 -4.76 2.38
C SER A 303 -3.26 -5.83 3.05
N LYS A 304 -2.90 -6.30 4.26
CA LYS A 304 -3.76 -7.20 5.06
C LYS A 304 -5.10 -6.57 5.48
N ALA A 305 -5.17 -5.25 5.49
CA ALA A 305 -6.41 -4.51 5.75
C ALA A 305 -7.19 -4.18 4.46
N GLY A 306 -6.79 -4.75 3.30
CA GLY A 306 -7.42 -4.50 2.01
C GLY A 306 -7.04 -3.15 1.40
N VAL A 307 -5.87 -2.59 1.74
CA VAL A 307 -5.36 -1.31 1.23
C VAL A 307 -3.99 -1.54 0.58
N LEU A 308 -3.90 -1.42 -0.73
CA LEU A 308 -2.64 -1.49 -1.47
C LEU A 308 -2.01 -0.10 -1.59
N ILE A 309 -0.79 0.04 -1.12
CA ILE A 309 0.00 1.28 -1.22
C ILE A 309 1.18 1.01 -2.15
N LYS A 310 1.27 1.71 -3.27
CA LYS A 310 2.26 1.48 -4.34
C LYS A 310 3.69 1.94 -4.01
N GLY A 311 3.99 2.34 -2.78
CA GLY A 311 5.34 2.71 -2.39
C GLY A 311 5.46 3.38 -1.03
N SER A 312 6.68 3.38 -0.48
CA SER A 312 6.97 4.03 0.80
C SER A 312 6.80 5.56 0.74
N ASN A 313 7.05 6.19 -0.42
CA ASN A 313 6.79 7.61 -0.66
C ASN A 313 5.30 7.95 -0.53
N TYR A 314 4.41 7.09 -1.02
CA TYR A 314 2.96 7.29 -0.92
C TYR A 314 2.46 7.08 0.51
N MET A 315 3.04 6.13 1.26
CA MET A 315 2.76 5.97 2.68
C MET A 315 3.18 7.22 3.47
N GLU A 316 4.32 7.82 3.16
CA GLU A 316 4.76 9.07 3.78
C GLU A 316 3.80 10.22 3.43
N THR A 317 3.41 10.37 2.17
CA THR A 317 2.45 11.38 1.70
C THR A 317 1.07 11.19 2.37
N LEU A 318 0.56 9.97 2.42
CA LEU A 318 -0.73 9.63 3.03
C LEU A 318 -0.75 9.98 4.53
N SER A 319 0.36 9.78 5.24
CA SER A 319 0.48 10.17 6.66
C SER A 319 0.29 11.67 6.90
N GLN A 320 0.63 12.51 5.91
CA GLN A 320 0.57 13.96 5.95
C GLN A 320 -0.74 14.51 5.38
N THR A 321 -1.67 13.64 4.95
CA THR A 321 -2.95 14.04 4.37
C THR A 321 -3.80 14.82 5.37
N LYS A 322 -4.23 16.02 4.96
CA LYS A 322 -5.06 16.94 5.71
C LYS A 322 -6.34 17.35 4.97
N ILE A 323 -6.34 17.18 3.65
CA ILE A 323 -7.49 17.46 2.79
C ILE A 323 -7.81 16.17 2.04
N VAL A 324 -9.08 15.78 2.07
CA VAL A 324 -9.57 14.63 1.28
C VAL A 324 -10.69 15.13 0.39
N VAL A 325 -10.50 14.93 -0.90
CA VAL A 325 -11.44 15.31 -1.95
C VAL A 325 -12.04 14.02 -2.51
N PHE A 326 -13.35 13.95 -2.58
CA PHE A 326 -14.09 12.79 -3.07
C PHE A 326 -14.79 13.11 -4.39
N ASP A 327 -14.73 12.20 -5.33
CA ASP A 327 -15.83 12.13 -6.29
C ASP A 327 -17.10 11.65 -5.58
N LYS A 328 -18.28 12.01 -6.08
CA LYS A 328 -19.54 11.54 -5.50
C LYS A 328 -19.88 10.13 -5.99
N THR A 329 -20.02 9.97 -7.30
CA THR A 329 -20.59 8.78 -7.94
C THR A 329 -19.59 7.60 -7.91
N GLY A 330 -20.05 6.41 -7.49
CA GLY A 330 -19.17 5.25 -7.34
C GLY A 330 -18.21 5.28 -6.14
N THR A 331 -18.01 6.46 -5.53
CA THR A 331 -17.08 6.68 -4.40
C THR A 331 -17.81 6.80 -3.06
N LEU A 332 -18.64 7.83 -2.88
CA LEU A 332 -19.49 8.00 -1.70
C LEU A 332 -20.87 7.37 -1.89
N THR A 333 -21.24 7.12 -3.14
CA THR A 333 -22.45 6.43 -3.56
C THR A 333 -22.09 5.12 -4.25
N LYS A 334 -23.09 4.26 -4.46
CA LYS A 334 -22.90 2.96 -5.12
C LYS A 334 -22.74 3.06 -6.64
N GLY A 335 -23.01 4.22 -7.25
CA GLY A 335 -23.13 4.39 -8.70
C GLY A 335 -24.33 3.64 -9.30
N VAL A 336 -25.25 3.21 -8.44
CA VAL A 336 -26.50 2.54 -8.83
C VAL A 336 -27.64 3.49 -8.59
N PHE A 337 -28.39 3.74 -9.65
CA PHE A 337 -29.55 4.60 -9.60
C PHE A 337 -30.78 3.78 -9.23
N GLU A 338 -31.56 4.25 -8.28
CA GLU A 338 -32.84 3.63 -7.89
C GLU A 338 -33.98 4.66 -7.93
N VAL A 339 -35.19 4.16 -8.17
CA VAL A 339 -36.41 4.96 -8.06
C VAL A 339 -36.65 5.28 -6.57
N SER A 340 -36.42 6.54 -6.19
CA SER A 340 -36.57 6.98 -4.81
C SER A 340 -37.96 7.54 -4.50
N GLY A 341 -38.73 7.87 -5.51
CA GLY A 341 -40.11 8.38 -5.32
C GLY A 341 -40.87 8.54 -6.63
N ILE A 342 -42.19 8.53 -6.52
CA ILE A 342 -43.12 8.81 -7.60
C ILE A 342 -44.13 9.83 -7.05
N HIS A 343 -44.30 10.92 -7.77
CA HIS A 343 -45.11 12.04 -7.30
C HIS A 343 -46.02 12.60 -8.38
N HIS A 344 -47.10 13.22 -7.94
CA HIS A 344 -48.10 13.89 -8.79
C HIS A 344 -48.64 12.99 -9.92
N ASN A 345 -48.92 11.74 -9.57
CA ASN A 345 -49.34 10.70 -10.49
C ASN A 345 -50.88 10.58 -10.45
N GLU A 346 -51.52 10.71 -11.61
CA GLU A 346 -52.94 10.41 -11.78
C GLU A 346 -53.23 8.92 -11.94
N LEU A 347 -52.18 8.12 -12.26
CA LEU A 347 -52.24 6.68 -12.39
C LEU A 347 -51.70 5.99 -11.13
N GLU A 348 -51.99 4.71 -10.97
CA GLU A 348 -51.28 3.90 -9.94
C GLU A 348 -49.76 3.90 -10.19
N ASN A 349 -48.99 3.99 -9.14
CA ASN A 349 -47.52 4.05 -9.21
C ASN A 349 -46.93 2.90 -10.02
N GLU A 350 -47.46 1.67 -9.85
CA GLU A 350 -47.03 0.51 -10.59
C GLU A 350 -47.24 0.66 -12.09
N LYS A 351 -48.35 1.26 -12.50
CA LYS A 351 -48.67 1.49 -13.91
C LYS A 351 -47.75 2.54 -14.53
N LEU A 352 -47.42 3.61 -13.79
CA LEU A 352 -46.49 4.62 -14.26
C LEU A 352 -45.08 4.05 -14.46
N ILE A 353 -44.58 3.22 -13.52
CA ILE A 353 -43.29 2.52 -13.64
C ILE A 353 -43.34 1.54 -14.84
N GLU A 354 -44.42 0.78 -14.99
CA GLU A 354 -44.59 -0.17 -16.13
C GLU A 354 -44.41 0.56 -17.46
N LEU A 355 -45.15 1.67 -17.65
CA LEU A 355 -45.12 2.42 -18.90
C LEU A 355 -43.72 3.06 -19.12
N ALA A 356 -43.13 3.60 -18.07
CA ALA A 356 -41.79 4.18 -18.13
C ALA A 356 -40.71 3.13 -18.47
N ALA A 357 -40.76 1.96 -17.83
CA ALA A 357 -39.81 0.87 -18.08
C ALA A 357 -39.92 0.30 -19.51
N HIS A 358 -41.13 0.21 -20.05
CA HIS A 358 -41.34 -0.22 -21.43
C HIS A 358 -40.86 0.86 -22.42
N ALA A 359 -41.17 2.13 -22.22
CA ALA A 359 -40.71 3.19 -23.10
C ALA A 359 -39.18 3.30 -23.17
N GLU A 360 -38.51 3.08 -22.06
CA GLU A 360 -37.04 3.07 -21.92
C GLU A 360 -36.37 1.73 -22.26
N CYS A 361 -37.10 0.76 -22.85
CA CYS A 361 -36.61 -0.59 -23.05
C CYS A 361 -35.44 -0.71 -24.04
N ALA A 362 -35.25 0.25 -24.92
CA ALA A 362 -34.18 0.27 -25.92
C ALA A 362 -32.95 1.09 -25.48
N SER A 363 -33.06 1.92 -24.46
CA SER A 363 -31.98 2.77 -23.98
C SER A 363 -31.02 1.97 -23.10
N SER A 364 -29.72 2.19 -23.29
CA SER A 364 -28.66 1.63 -22.44
C SER A 364 -28.30 2.54 -21.26
N HIS A 365 -28.98 3.65 -21.10
CA HIS A 365 -28.71 4.64 -20.05
C HIS A 365 -28.91 4.05 -18.65
N PRO A 366 -28.08 4.36 -17.65
CA PRO A 366 -28.25 3.86 -16.28
C PRO A 366 -29.65 4.13 -15.67
N ILE A 367 -30.24 5.27 -15.99
CA ILE A 367 -31.61 5.63 -15.61
C ILE A 367 -32.63 4.61 -16.15
N SER A 368 -32.49 4.19 -17.39
CA SER A 368 -33.38 3.22 -18.03
C SER A 368 -33.32 1.86 -17.34
N LYS A 369 -32.10 1.45 -16.96
CA LYS A 369 -31.89 0.21 -16.18
C LYS A 369 -32.58 0.29 -14.81
N SER A 370 -32.52 1.44 -14.14
CA SER A 370 -33.17 1.61 -12.83
C SER A 370 -34.70 1.55 -12.92
N LEU A 371 -35.28 2.09 -13.98
CA LEU A 371 -36.73 1.96 -14.24
C LEU A 371 -37.14 0.51 -14.49
N GLN A 372 -36.36 -0.21 -15.29
CA GLN A 372 -36.60 -1.64 -15.58
C GLN A 372 -36.46 -2.49 -14.31
N GLN A 373 -35.48 -2.21 -13.48
CA GLN A 373 -35.30 -2.88 -12.17
C GLN A 373 -36.46 -2.60 -11.21
N ALA A 374 -36.91 -1.33 -11.14
CA ALA A 374 -38.05 -0.94 -10.33
C ALA A 374 -39.35 -1.60 -10.77
N TYR A 375 -39.52 -1.84 -12.08
CA TYR A 375 -40.65 -2.61 -12.61
C TYR A 375 -40.60 -4.08 -12.20
N GLY A 376 -39.41 -4.70 -12.17
CA GLY A 376 -39.18 -6.04 -11.62
C GLY A 376 -39.82 -7.19 -12.40
N LYS A 377 -40.38 -6.92 -13.58
CA LYS A 377 -41.03 -7.92 -14.46
C LYS A 377 -40.36 -7.90 -15.84
N PRO A 378 -40.43 -9.00 -16.61
CA PRO A 378 -39.91 -9.00 -17.96
C PRO A 378 -40.54 -7.92 -18.83
N ILE A 379 -39.72 -7.21 -19.60
CA ILE A 379 -40.16 -6.17 -20.54
C ILE A 379 -40.65 -6.83 -21.84
N ASP A 380 -41.88 -6.59 -22.18
CA ASP A 380 -42.45 -7.04 -23.47
C ASP A 380 -42.24 -5.96 -24.55
N ARG A 381 -41.20 -6.15 -25.36
CA ARG A 381 -40.86 -5.22 -26.45
C ARG A 381 -41.91 -5.15 -27.56
N SER A 382 -42.81 -6.14 -27.68
CA SER A 382 -43.88 -6.11 -28.69
C SER A 382 -44.94 -5.05 -28.43
N ARG A 383 -45.00 -4.55 -27.18
CA ARG A 383 -45.92 -3.48 -26.76
C ARG A 383 -45.41 -2.08 -27.11
N VAL A 384 -44.14 -1.95 -27.58
CA VAL A 384 -43.46 -0.66 -27.77
C VAL A 384 -43.16 -0.43 -29.26
N SER A 385 -43.51 0.75 -29.74
CA SER A 385 -43.21 1.22 -31.11
C SER A 385 -42.79 2.72 -31.05
N ASP A 386 -42.29 3.20 -32.19
CA ASP A 386 -41.98 4.63 -32.43
C ASP A 386 -41.07 5.27 -31.37
N ILE A 387 -40.02 4.56 -30.99
CA ILE A 387 -39.06 5.07 -30.02
C ILE A 387 -38.17 6.13 -30.70
N GLU A 388 -38.21 7.35 -30.20
CA GLU A 388 -37.37 8.45 -30.65
C GLU A 388 -36.63 9.06 -29.45
N GLU A 389 -35.29 8.96 -29.44
CA GLU A 389 -34.42 9.55 -28.40
C GLU A 389 -34.08 10.99 -28.81
N ILE A 390 -34.34 11.94 -27.89
CA ILE A 390 -34.04 13.35 -28.07
C ILE A 390 -32.87 13.71 -27.17
N SER A 391 -31.69 13.79 -27.79
CA SER A 391 -30.43 13.99 -27.07
C SER A 391 -30.48 15.15 -26.07
N GLY A 392 -30.11 14.88 -24.81
CA GLY A 392 -30.11 15.85 -23.72
C GLY A 392 -31.50 16.27 -23.18
N HIS A 393 -32.57 15.63 -23.66
CA HIS A 393 -33.95 15.96 -23.25
C HIS A 393 -34.68 14.75 -22.68
N GLY A 394 -34.59 13.59 -23.31
CA GLY A 394 -35.30 12.37 -22.97
C GLY A 394 -35.71 11.57 -24.23
N LEU A 395 -36.81 10.83 -24.14
CA LEU A 395 -37.32 10.06 -25.24
C LEU A 395 -38.84 10.14 -25.37
N THR A 396 -39.33 9.81 -26.57
CA THR A 396 -40.75 9.54 -26.82
C THR A 396 -40.88 8.12 -27.34
N ALA A 397 -41.98 7.44 -26.99
CA ALA A 397 -42.30 6.11 -27.45
C ALA A 397 -43.81 5.89 -27.46
N THR A 398 -44.29 4.94 -28.23
CA THR A 398 -45.68 4.49 -28.16
C THR A 398 -45.71 3.13 -27.43
N VAL A 399 -46.41 3.07 -26.30
CA VAL A 399 -46.58 1.86 -25.47
C VAL A 399 -48.06 1.54 -25.37
N ASP A 400 -48.50 0.35 -25.79
CA ASP A 400 -49.91 -0.07 -25.85
C ASP A 400 -50.80 0.93 -26.60
N GLY A 401 -50.29 1.61 -27.64
CA GLY A 401 -50.98 2.61 -28.41
C GLY A 401 -51.05 4.02 -27.78
N MET A 402 -50.52 4.20 -26.58
CA MET A 402 -50.41 5.50 -25.91
C MET A 402 -49.06 6.15 -26.22
N LYS A 403 -49.06 7.45 -26.56
CA LYS A 403 -47.82 8.21 -26.77
C LYS A 403 -47.25 8.63 -25.42
N ILE A 404 -46.09 8.12 -25.10
CA ILE A 404 -45.39 8.38 -23.85
C ILE A 404 -44.16 9.25 -24.12
N ALA A 405 -43.99 10.30 -23.39
CA ALA A 405 -42.78 11.12 -23.36
C ALA A 405 -42.17 11.08 -21.96
N ILE A 406 -40.86 10.77 -21.90
CA ILE A 406 -40.11 10.70 -20.63
C ILE A 406 -38.85 11.55 -20.76
N GLY A 407 -38.64 12.48 -19.84
CA GLY A 407 -37.47 13.33 -19.87
C GLY A 407 -37.44 14.43 -18.84
N ASN A 408 -36.57 15.40 -19.08
CA ASN A 408 -36.43 16.58 -18.23
C ASN A 408 -37.44 17.68 -18.55
N ASP A 409 -37.40 18.78 -17.78
CA ASP A 409 -38.27 19.95 -17.98
C ASP A 409 -38.24 20.46 -19.42
N LYS A 410 -37.07 20.44 -20.09
CA LYS A 410 -36.90 20.92 -21.46
C LYS A 410 -37.67 20.09 -22.49
N LEU A 411 -37.79 18.78 -22.26
CA LEU A 411 -38.61 17.91 -23.11
C LEU A 411 -40.10 18.29 -22.99
N MET A 412 -40.56 18.48 -21.76
CA MET A 412 -41.96 18.84 -21.50
C MET A 412 -42.30 20.22 -22.07
N GLU A 413 -41.41 21.18 -21.92
CA GLU A 413 -41.54 22.51 -22.54
C GLU A 413 -41.65 22.44 -24.06
N LYS A 414 -40.77 21.61 -24.71
CA LYS A 414 -40.80 21.38 -26.15
C LYS A 414 -42.11 20.75 -26.62
N LEU A 415 -42.73 19.91 -25.79
CA LEU A 415 -44.02 19.28 -26.08
C LEU A 415 -45.22 20.11 -25.67
N GLY A 416 -45.03 21.27 -25.06
CA GLY A 416 -46.10 22.16 -24.56
C GLY A 416 -46.85 21.58 -23.36
N VAL A 417 -46.18 20.75 -22.54
CA VAL A 417 -46.75 20.12 -21.35
C VAL A 417 -46.27 20.85 -20.10
N ASP A 418 -47.20 21.39 -19.31
CA ASP A 418 -46.87 22.06 -18.05
C ASP A 418 -46.44 21.03 -16.97
N CYS A 419 -45.21 21.16 -16.48
CA CYS A 419 -44.67 20.32 -15.41
C CYS A 419 -45.09 20.83 -14.03
N ILE A 420 -45.32 19.90 -13.11
CA ILE A 420 -45.43 20.22 -11.69
C ILE A 420 -44.04 20.26 -11.06
N PRO A 421 -43.61 21.39 -10.48
CA PRO A 421 -42.29 21.47 -9.84
C PRO A 421 -42.13 20.44 -8.72
N CYS A 422 -40.99 19.74 -8.71
CA CYS A 422 -40.67 18.79 -7.66
C CYS A 422 -39.48 19.30 -6.81
N HIS A 423 -39.62 19.19 -5.52
CA HIS A 423 -38.58 19.58 -4.55
C HIS A 423 -37.77 18.39 -4.01
N CYS A 424 -38.01 17.17 -4.52
CA CYS A 424 -37.27 15.99 -4.11
C CYS A 424 -35.82 16.03 -4.57
N VAL A 425 -34.97 15.33 -3.86
CA VAL A 425 -33.54 15.21 -4.17
C VAL A 425 -33.35 14.04 -5.13
N GLY A 426 -32.83 14.29 -6.32
CA GLY A 426 -32.59 13.30 -7.36
C GLY A 426 -32.78 13.86 -8.76
N THR A 427 -32.56 13.00 -9.76
CA THR A 427 -32.92 13.29 -11.16
C THR A 427 -34.41 13.10 -11.33
N ILE A 428 -35.08 14.14 -11.75
CA ILE A 428 -36.53 14.12 -11.97
C ILE A 428 -36.79 13.74 -13.42
N LEU A 429 -37.54 12.67 -13.63
CA LEU A 429 -38.04 12.25 -14.92
C LEU A 429 -39.52 12.57 -15.00
N HIS A 430 -39.88 13.62 -15.74
CA HIS A 430 -41.26 13.94 -16.05
C HIS A 430 -41.81 12.99 -17.09
N ILE A 431 -43.07 12.61 -16.92
CA ILE A 431 -43.77 11.69 -17.80
C ILE A 431 -45.03 12.37 -18.28
N ALA A 432 -45.21 12.39 -19.61
CA ALA A 432 -46.42 12.79 -20.25
C ALA A 432 -47.00 11.64 -21.06
N ILE A 433 -48.33 11.48 -21.03
CA ILE A 433 -49.09 10.46 -21.77
C ILE A 433 -50.10 11.19 -22.63
N ASP A 434 -50.09 10.95 -23.94
CA ASP A 434 -50.96 11.56 -24.95
C ASP A 434 -51.00 13.12 -24.82
N GLY A 435 -49.83 13.72 -24.56
CA GLY A 435 -49.66 15.16 -24.42
C GLY A 435 -50.15 15.77 -23.09
N LYS A 436 -50.55 14.95 -22.13
CA LYS A 436 -50.92 15.40 -20.77
C LYS A 436 -49.89 14.97 -19.76
N TYR A 437 -49.60 15.81 -18.78
CA TYR A 437 -48.71 15.49 -17.68
C TYR A 437 -49.30 14.34 -16.84
N ALA A 438 -48.55 13.27 -16.67
CA ALA A 438 -48.97 12.07 -15.94
C ALA A 438 -48.30 11.94 -14.57
N GLY A 439 -47.21 12.64 -14.33
CA GLY A 439 -46.47 12.60 -13.08
C GLY A 439 -44.95 12.63 -13.32
N HIS A 440 -44.20 12.41 -12.26
CA HIS A 440 -42.76 12.28 -12.36
C HIS A 440 -42.17 11.20 -11.44
N ILE A 441 -41.09 10.63 -11.90
CA ILE A 441 -40.28 9.64 -11.15
C ILE A 441 -38.99 10.32 -10.72
N VAL A 442 -38.64 10.17 -9.44
CA VAL A 442 -37.39 10.66 -8.89
C VAL A 442 -36.41 9.52 -8.81
N ILE A 443 -35.27 9.68 -9.43
CA ILE A 443 -34.19 8.70 -9.44
C ILE A 443 -33.00 9.29 -8.68
N SER A 444 -32.50 8.54 -7.72
CA SER A 444 -31.35 8.94 -6.90
C SER A 444 -30.26 7.90 -6.93
N ASP A 445 -29.02 8.36 -6.91
CA ASP A 445 -27.85 7.50 -6.67
C ASP A 445 -27.79 7.17 -5.17
N ILE A 446 -27.62 5.90 -4.82
CA ILE A 446 -27.70 5.42 -3.44
C ILE A 446 -26.39 5.70 -2.72
N GLU A 447 -26.45 6.38 -1.59
CA GLU A 447 -25.31 6.56 -0.70
C GLU A 447 -24.84 5.22 -0.15
N LYS A 448 -23.51 5.02 -0.06
CA LYS A 448 -22.95 3.84 0.62
C LYS A 448 -23.29 3.92 2.12
N PRO A 449 -23.68 2.81 2.75
CA PRO A 449 -24.15 2.81 4.15
C PRO A 449 -23.10 3.37 5.11
N ASP A 450 -21.81 3.17 4.82
CA ASP A 450 -20.71 3.58 5.67
C ASP A 450 -20.08 4.93 5.27
N ALA A 451 -20.57 5.61 4.22
CA ALA A 451 -20.00 6.86 3.73
C ALA A 451 -19.97 7.96 4.81
N ARG A 452 -21.08 8.17 5.52
CA ARG A 452 -21.17 9.15 6.62
C ARG A 452 -20.22 8.80 7.76
N ALA A 453 -20.13 7.52 8.13
CA ALA A 453 -19.24 7.04 9.18
C ALA A 453 -17.77 7.22 8.77
N ALA A 454 -17.44 7.02 7.48
CA ALA A 454 -16.11 7.22 6.92
C ALA A 454 -15.68 8.70 6.98
N ILE A 455 -16.53 9.64 6.60
CA ILE A 455 -16.26 11.08 6.72
C ILE A 455 -15.99 11.47 8.19
N ALA A 456 -16.81 10.98 9.12
CA ALA A 456 -16.61 11.21 10.54
C ALA A 456 -15.31 10.59 11.07
N ALA A 457 -14.94 9.40 10.59
CA ALA A 457 -13.69 8.73 10.95
C ALA A 457 -12.47 9.50 10.43
N LEU A 458 -12.52 10.02 9.20
CA LEU A 458 -11.47 10.87 8.64
C LEU A 458 -11.21 12.12 9.48
N LYS A 459 -12.28 12.81 9.91
CA LYS A 459 -12.15 13.97 10.81
C LYS A 459 -11.49 13.59 12.14
N ARG A 460 -11.86 12.44 12.72
CA ARG A 460 -11.23 11.91 13.94
C ARG A 460 -9.76 11.56 13.75
N THR A 461 -9.36 11.08 12.58
CA THR A 461 -7.94 10.85 12.26
C THR A 461 -7.16 12.14 12.01
N GLY A 462 -7.80 13.33 12.08
CA GLY A 462 -7.14 14.62 11.94
C GLY A 462 -6.98 15.09 10.50
N VAL A 463 -7.88 14.67 9.60
CA VAL A 463 -8.18 15.35 8.33
C VAL A 463 -8.88 16.66 8.68
N GLN A 464 -8.43 17.75 8.10
CA GLN A 464 -8.90 19.10 8.42
C GLN A 464 -10.04 19.56 7.53
N LYS A 465 -10.10 19.06 6.30
CA LYS A 465 -11.10 19.46 5.30
C LYS A 465 -11.48 18.25 4.44
N THR A 466 -12.78 18.05 4.27
CA THR A 466 -13.37 17.08 3.34
C THR A 466 -14.14 17.84 2.26
N VAL A 467 -13.92 17.49 1.00
CA VAL A 467 -14.51 18.19 -0.16
C VAL A 467 -15.17 17.13 -1.05
N MET A 468 -16.34 17.44 -1.60
CA MET A 468 -17.01 16.60 -2.59
C MET A 468 -17.08 17.32 -3.93
N LEU A 469 -16.68 16.64 -5.02
CA LEU A 469 -16.81 17.10 -6.40
C LEU A 469 -17.89 16.27 -7.10
N THR A 470 -18.77 16.91 -7.85
CA THR A 470 -19.84 16.21 -8.58
C THR A 470 -20.32 17.00 -9.79
N GLY A 471 -20.80 16.29 -10.81
CA GLY A 471 -21.54 16.87 -11.94
C GLY A 471 -23.00 17.18 -11.66
N ASP A 472 -23.51 16.77 -10.50
CA ASP A 472 -24.91 17.00 -10.12
C ASP A 472 -25.23 18.48 -9.94
N THR A 473 -26.52 18.78 -9.99
CA THR A 473 -27.04 20.14 -9.70
C THR A 473 -26.70 20.56 -8.28
N LYS A 474 -26.53 21.87 -8.08
CA LYS A 474 -26.18 22.48 -6.77
C LYS A 474 -27.09 22.02 -5.64
N ARG A 475 -28.41 21.83 -5.93
CA ARG A 475 -29.39 21.39 -4.93
C ARG A 475 -29.16 19.97 -4.45
N VAL A 476 -28.95 19.02 -5.38
CA VAL A 476 -28.71 17.61 -5.07
C VAL A 476 -27.38 17.48 -4.34
N ALA A 477 -26.33 18.08 -4.88
CA ALA A 477 -24.99 18.05 -4.30
C ALA A 477 -24.95 18.62 -2.87
N GLY A 478 -25.64 19.74 -2.62
CA GLY A 478 -25.70 20.36 -1.30
C GLY A 478 -26.43 19.52 -0.26
N GLN A 479 -27.48 18.80 -0.64
CA GLN A 479 -28.18 17.90 0.27
C GLN A 479 -27.33 16.69 0.63
N VAL A 480 -26.76 16.00 -0.36
CA VAL A 480 -25.88 14.85 -0.15
C VAL A 480 -24.67 15.24 0.72
N ALA A 481 -24.05 16.38 0.45
CA ALA A 481 -22.91 16.85 1.27
C ALA A 481 -23.31 17.08 2.74
N LYS A 482 -24.50 17.61 2.99
CA LYS A 482 -25.04 17.82 4.34
C LYS A 482 -25.33 16.49 5.04
N ASP A 483 -25.93 15.53 4.35
CA ASP A 483 -26.30 14.23 4.90
C ASP A 483 -25.06 13.41 5.25
N LEU A 484 -24.03 13.47 4.41
CA LEU A 484 -22.73 12.83 4.64
C LEU A 484 -21.84 13.59 5.63
N GLY A 485 -22.09 14.88 5.86
CA GLY A 485 -21.27 15.74 6.74
C GLY A 485 -19.94 16.17 6.11
N VAL A 486 -19.90 16.36 4.78
CA VAL A 486 -18.78 16.91 4.03
C VAL A 486 -18.68 18.43 4.26
N ASP A 487 -17.46 18.99 4.36
CA ASP A 487 -17.25 20.39 4.72
C ASP A 487 -17.51 21.35 3.55
N GLU A 488 -17.18 20.91 2.32
CA GLU A 488 -17.31 21.74 1.12
C GLU A 488 -17.77 20.90 -0.07
N VAL A 489 -18.56 21.48 -0.97
CA VAL A 489 -19.06 20.81 -2.17
C VAL A 489 -18.97 21.72 -3.38
N HIS A 490 -18.49 21.16 -4.49
CA HIS A 490 -18.52 21.79 -5.81
C HIS A 490 -19.38 20.93 -6.74
N SER A 491 -20.39 21.56 -7.29
CA SER A 491 -21.42 20.96 -8.14
C SER A 491 -21.31 21.41 -9.59
N GLU A 492 -22.06 20.75 -10.49
CA GLU A 492 -22.16 21.10 -11.92
C GLU A 492 -20.82 21.07 -12.66
N LEU A 493 -19.89 20.20 -12.21
CA LEU A 493 -18.55 20.11 -12.75
C LEU A 493 -18.48 19.13 -13.93
N LEU A 494 -17.86 19.56 -15.00
CA LEU A 494 -17.37 18.67 -16.04
C LEU A 494 -16.04 17.99 -15.60
N PRO A 495 -15.60 16.91 -16.24
CA PRO A 495 -14.35 16.22 -15.87
C PRO A 495 -13.12 17.15 -15.82
N ALA A 496 -12.99 18.10 -16.75
CA ALA A 496 -11.91 19.08 -16.77
C ALA A 496 -11.99 20.08 -15.59
N ASP A 497 -13.23 20.43 -15.16
CA ASP A 497 -13.44 21.34 -14.04
C ASP A 497 -13.03 20.69 -12.72
N LYS A 498 -13.20 19.38 -12.56
CA LYS A 498 -12.72 18.63 -11.39
C LYS A 498 -11.22 18.79 -11.21
N VAL A 499 -10.43 18.66 -12.29
CA VAL A 499 -8.98 18.88 -12.27
C VAL A 499 -8.65 20.30 -11.82
N THR A 500 -9.31 21.30 -12.40
CA THR A 500 -9.13 22.70 -12.05
C THR A 500 -9.45 22.98 -10.57
N GLN A 501 -10.50 22.39 -10.01
CA GLN A 501 -10.83 22.55 -8.59
C GLN A 501 -9.78 21.91 -7.68
N VAL A 502 -9.28 20.72 -8.03
CA VAL A 502 -8.19 20.08 -7.28
C VAL A 502 -6.91 20.95 -7.34
N GLU A 503 -6.58 21.53 -8.48
CA GLU A 503 -5.43 22.45 -8.61
C GLU A 503 -5.58 23.70 -7.74
N LYS A 504 -6.76 24.29 -7.64
CA LYS A 504 -7.03 25.40 -6.72
C LYS A 504 -6.80 24.98 -5.27
N LEU A 505 -7.35 23.85 -4.84
CA LEU A 505 -7.16 23.33 -3.48
C LEU A 505 -5.68 23.00 -3.19
N LEU A 506 -4.94 22.52 -4.20
CA LEU A 506 -3.49 22.30 -4.09
C LEU A 506 -2.71 23.62 -3.93
N ALA A 507 -3.13 24.70 -4.57
CA ALA A 507 -2.52 26.02 -4.43
C ALA A 507 -2.83 26.69 -3.08
N GLU A 508 -4.03 26.49 -2.53
CA GLU A 508 -4.49 27.09 -1.27
C GLU A 508 -3.96 26.39 -0.02
N LYS A 509 -3.62 25.11 -0.11
CA LYS A 509 -3.17 24.32 1.05
C LYS A 509 -1.82 24.77 1.59
N SER A 510 -1.60 24.57 2.89
CA SER A 510 -0.28 24.79 3.49
C SER A 510 0.78 23.84 2.89
N PRO A 511 2.07 24.24 2.79
CA PRO A 511 3.11 23.43 2.17
C PRO A 511 3.32 22.05 2.81
N LYS A 512 3.00 21.92 4.09
CA LYS A 512 3.10 20.66 4.85
C LYS A 512 1.85 19.78 4.75
N ALA A 513 0.71 20.33 4.35
CA ALA A 513 -0.51 19.58 4.17
C ALA A 513 -0.51 18.86 2.82
N LYS A 514 -1.01 17.63 2.80
CA LYS A 514 -1.20 16.83 1.59
C LYS A 514 -2.68 16.67 1.29
N LEU A 515 -3.00 16.68 -0.01
CA LEU A 515 -4.33 16.50 -0.54
C LEU A 515 -4.44 15.10 -1.15
N ALA A 516 -5.40 14.31 -0.67
CA ALA A 516 -5.79 13.06 -1.30
C ALA A 516 -7.04 13.28 -2.15
N PHE A 517 -7.06 12.72 -3.35
CA PHE A 517 -8.27 12.60 -4.17
C PHE A 517 -8.72 11.14 -4.17
N VAL A 518 -10.02 10.91 -3.99
CA VAL A 518 -10.64 9.58 -3.94
C VAL A 518 -11.68 9.50 -5.05
N GLY A 519 -11.54 8.50 -5.92
CA GLY A 519 -12.45 8.28 -7.05
C GLY A 519 -12.57 6.80 -7.42
N ASP A 520 -13.55 6.45 -8.26
CA ASP A 520 -13.74 5.08 -8.77
C ASP A 520 -12.96 4.79 -10.05
N GLY A 521 -12.47 5.81 -10.70
CA GLY A 521 -11.29 5.79 -11.57
C GLY A 521 -11.42 5.88 -13.05
N ILE A 522 -12.48 5.52 -13.75
CA ILE A 522 -12.44 5.57 -15.24
C ILE A 522 -12.41 7.03 -15.72
N ASN A 523 -13.27 7.86 -15.14
CA ASN A 523 -13.40 9.28 -15.50
C ASN A 523 -12.45 10.17 -14.69
N ASP A 524 -11.94 9.67 -13.57
CA ASP A 524 -11.17 10.44 -12.59
C ASP A 524 -9.66 10.22 -12.68
N ALA A 525 -9.16 9.38 -13.59
CA ALA A 525 -7.73 9.10 -13.77
C ALA A 525 -6.86 10.38 -13.90
N PRO A 526 -7.28 11.43 -14.63
CA PRO A 526 -6.54 12.69 -14.67
C PRO A 526 -6.47 13.41 -13.32
N VAL A 527 -7.55 13.34 -12.53
CA VAL A 527 -7.63 13.97 -11.21
C VAL A 527 -6.82 13.19 -10.19
N LEU A 528 -6.91 11.85 -10.21
CA LEU A 528 -6.11 10.93 -9.38
C LEU A 528 -4.61 11.21 -9.53
N SER A 529 -4.14 11.33 -10.79
CA SER A 529 -2.73 11.59 -11.08
C SER A 529 -2.29 13.02 -10.70
N ARG A 530 -3.21 13.97 -10.59
CA ARG A 530 -2.90 15.38 -10.31
C ARG A 530 -2.82 15.68 -8.82
N ALA A 531 -3.52 14.95 -7.97
CA ALA A 531 -3.48 15.10 -6.52
C ALA A 531 -2.08 14.83 -5.93
N ASP A 532 -1.83 15.24 -4.67
CA ASP A 532 -0.61 14.79 -3.97
C ASP A 532 -0.61 13.28 -3.79
N ILE A 533 -1.78 12.66 -3.69
CA ILE A 533 -1.99 11.21 -3.62
C ILE A 533 -3.39 10.87 -4.17
N GLY A 534 -3.41 9.97 -5.14
CA GLY A 534 -4.62 9.41 -5.71
C GLY A 534 -5.01 8.11 -5.02
N ILE A 535 -6.27 7.97 -4.63
CA ILE A 535 -6.84 6.77 -4.00
C ILE A 535 -7.97 6.25 -4.90
N ALA A 536 -7.81 5.06 -5.45
CA ALA A 536 -8.86 4.39 -6.21
C ALA A 536 -9.71 3.52 -5.30
N MET A 537 -11.04 3.61 -5.48
CA MET A 537 -12.03 2.76 -4.82
C MET A 537 -12.29 1.51 -5.68
N GLY A 538 -12.53 0.37 -5.02
CA GLY A 538 -13.03 -0.83 -5.69
C GLY A 538 -12.09 -1.34 -6.79
N ALA A 539 -10.97 -1.93 -6.44
CA ALA A 539 -9.96 -2.46 -7.39
C ALA A 539 -10.51 -3.44 -8.43
N MET A 540 -11.78 -3.80 -8.33
CA MET A 540 -12.45 -4.78 -9.20
C MET A 540 -13.10 -4.16 -10.44
N GLY A 541 -13.12 -2.82 -10.58
CA GLY A 541 -13.91 -2.14 -11.62
C GLY A 541 -13.11 -1.49 -12.75
N SER A 542 -11.93 -0.95 -12.53
CA SER A 542 -11.22 -0.17 -13.55
C SER A 542 -9.71 -0.30 -13.51
N ASP A 543 -9.17 -0.93 -14.55
CA ASP A 543 -7.73 -1.04 -14.78
C ASP A 543 -7.06 0.33 -14.86
N ALA A 544 -7.71 1.29 -15.52
CA ALA A 544 -7.21 2.66 -15.66
C ALA A 544 -7.10 3.39 -14.31
N ALA A 545 -8.05 3.14 -13.37
CA ALA A 545 -7.99 3.71 -12.03
C ALA A 545 -6.86 3.11 -11.21
N ILE A 546 -6.73 1.78 -11.28
CA ILE A 546 -5.65 1.08 -10.60
C ILE A 546 -4.32 1.62 -11.07
N GLU A 547 -4.11 1.84 -12.36
CA GLU A 547 -2.86 2.35 -12.91
C GLU A 547 -2.58 3.79 -12.48
N ALA A 548 -3.59 4.66 -12.51
CA ALA A 548 -3.46 6.07 -12.19
C ALA A 548 -3.31 6.39 -10.70
N ALA A 549 -3.84 5.53 -9.81
CA ALA A 549 -3.83 5.76 -8.38
C ALA A 549 -2.53 5.34 -7.71
N ASP A 550 -2.20 5.98 -6.60
CA ASP A 550 -1.05 5.68 -5.73
C ASP A 550 -1.41 4.70 -4.62
N VAL A 551 -2.69 4.68 -4.25
CA VAL A 551 -3.30 3.80 -3.26
C VAL A 551 -4.56 3.19 -3.86
N VAL A 552 -4.75 1.89 -3.68
CA VAL A 552 -5.93 1.17 -4.18
C VAL A 552 -6.62 0.49 -3.01
N LEU A 553 -7.90 0.77 -2.84
CA LEU A 553 -8.76 0.03 -1.92
C LEU A 553 -9.30 -1.20 -2.64
N MET A 554 -9.14 -2.37 -2.02
CA MET A 554 -9.47 -3.66 -2.65
C MET A 554 -10.96 -3.91 -2.73
N ASP A 555 -11.74 -3.19 -1.94
CA ASP A 555 -13.19 -3.20 -1.93
C ASP A 555 -13.74 -1.78 -1.97
N ASP A 556 -15.07 -1.69 -1.96
CA ASP A 556 -15.80 -0.41 -2.03
C ASP A 556 -16.07 0.23 -0.65
N ASP A 557 -15.33 -0.17 0.40
CA ASP A 557 -15.52 0.38 1.75
C ASP A 557 -14.77 1.72 1.95
N PRO A 558 -15.46 2.87 2.03
CA PRO A 558 -14.82 4.16 2.24
C PRO A 558 -14.18 4.30 3.64
N MET A 559 -14.54 3.45 4.61
CA MET A 559 -13.91 3.41 5.93
C MET A 559 -12.42 3.07 5.86
N LYS A 560 -11.99 2.35 4.82
CA LYS A 560 -10.59 1.98 4.62
C LYS A 560 -9.67 3.17 4.34
N ILE A 561 -10.19 4.30 3.88
CA ILE A 561 -9.40 5.52 3.68
C ILE A 561 -8.86 6.01 5.04
N SER A 562 -9.73 6.06 6.06
CA SER A 562 -9.32 6.45 7.41
C SER A 562 -8.31 5.49 8.01
N LYS A 563 -8.49 4.17 7.80
CA LYS A 563 -7.55 3.12 8.21
C LYS A 563 -6.19 3.28 7.51
N ALA A 564 -6.19 3.55 6.20
CA ALA A 564 -4.98 3.76 5.41
C ALA A 564 -4.15 4.95 5.95
N ILE A 565 -4.79 6.08 6.24
CA ILE A 565 -4.15 7.25 6.85
C ILE A 565 -3.62 6.91 8.25
N GLY A 566 -4.39 6.19 9.06
CA GLY A 566 -3.99 5.76 10.40
C GLY A 566 -2.77 4.85 10.40
N ILE A 567 -2.77 3.83 9.55
CA ILE A 567 -1.64 2.89 9.35
C ILE A 567 -0.39 3.65 8.91
N SER A 568 -0.53 4.57 7.96
CA SER A 568 0.58 5.37 7.45
C SER A 568 1.18 6.26 8.54
N ARG A 569 0.36 6.92 9.36
CA ARG A 569 0.82 7.72 10.51
C ARG A 569 1.52 6.89 11.57
N LYS A 570 0.99 5.70 11.86
CA LYS A 570 1.64 4.75 12.78
C LYS A 570 3.01 4.31 12.26
N CYS A 571 3.10 3.97 10.98
CA CYS A 571 4.36 3.58 10.33
C CYS A 571 5.39 4.70 10.43
N ILE A 572 5.02 5.92 10.03
CA ILE A 572 5.91 7.08 10.09
C ILE A 572 6.34 7.41 11.53
N ARG A 573 5.46 7.27 12.51
CA ARG A 573 5.82 7.43 13.93
C ARG A 573 6.90 6.43 14.34
N ILE A 574 6.76 5.15 13.97
CA ILE A 574 7.75 4.11 14.25
C ILE A 574 9.09 4.43 13.57
N VAL A 575 9.07 4.93 12.33
CA VAL A 575 10.27 5.39 11.62
C VAL A 575 10.98 6.49 12.41
N TYR A 576 10.27 7.52 12.87
CA TYR A 576 10.85 8.60 13.67
C TYR A 576 11.33 8.11 15.05
N GLU A 577 10.59 7.22 15.71
CA GLU A 577 11.03 6.59 16.97
C GLU A 577 12.38 5.92 16.79
N ASN A 578 12.54 5.12 15.72
CA ASN A 578 13.80 4.45 15.41
C ASN A 578 14.94 5.42 15.09
N ILE A 579 14.66 6.49 14.32
CA ILE A 579 15.65 7.52 13.98
C ILE A 579 16.17 8.20 15.26
N VAL A 580 15.25 8.72 16.09
CA VAL A 580 15.61 9.45 17.30
C VAL A 580 16.35 8.53 18.29
N PHE A 581 15.82 7.33 18.52
CA PHE A 581 16.44 6.35 19.40
C PHE A 581 17.88 6.01 18.98
N ALA A 582 18.07 5.65 17.69
CA ALA A 582 19.38 5.28 17.18
C ALA A 582 20.37 6.46 17.24
N LEU A 583 19.94 7.67 16.88
CA LEU A 583 20.82 8.84 16.91
C LEU A 583 21.21 9.25 18.35
N VAL A 584 20.28 9.22 19.29
CA VAL A 584 20.55 9.59 20.69
C VAL A 584 21.52 8.61 21.34
N VAL A 585 21.25 7.29 21.19
CA VAL A 585 22.15 6.27 21.77
C VAL A 585 23.53 6.35 21.14
N LYS A 586 23.61 6.48 19.80
CA LYS A 586 24.90 6.61 19.11
C LYS A 586 25.68 7.86 19.54
N ALA A 587 25.01 9.01 19.62
CA ALA A 587 25.67 10.24 20.07
C ALA A 587 26.24 10.09 21.51
N ALA A 588 25.46 9.49 22.40
CA ALA A 588 25.94 9.21 23.78
C ALA A 588 27.15 8.26 23.77
N CYS A 589 27.08 7.16 23.03
CA CYS A 589 28.19 6.19 22.97
C CYS A 589 29.43 6.75 22.28
N LEU A 590 29.30 7.61 21.26
CA LEU A 590 30.42 8.31 20.62
C LEU A 590 31.13 9.24 21.57
N ILE A 591 30.40 10.00 22.40
CA ILE A 591 30.96 10.88 23.41
C ILE A 591 31.72 10.04 24.46
N LEU A 592 31.10 8.96 24.96
CA LEU A 592 31.73 8.06 25.93
C LEU A 592 33.00 7.39 25.35
N GLY A 593 32.96 7.00 24.06
CA GLY A 593 34.11 6.45 23.36
C GLY A 593 35.26 7.44 23.21
N ALA A 594 34.96 8.68 22.82
CA ALA A 594 35.97 9.75 22.74
C ALA A 594 36.59 10.09 24.09
N CYS A 595 35.81 10.06 25.17
CA CYS A 595 36.29 10.24 26.55
C CYS A 595 37.09 9.02 27.06
N GLY A 596 37.06 7.86 26.37
CA GLY A 596 37.75 6.65 26.79
C GLY A 596 37.03 5.88 27.90
N ILE A 597 35.75 6.16 28.13
CA ILE A 597 34.88 5.43 29.07
C ILE A 597 34.26 4.21 28.42
N ALA A 598 33.94 4.32 27.12
CA ALA A 598 33.38 3.22 26.35
C ALA A 598 34.50 2.27 25.90
N ASP A 599 34.31 0.99 26.19
CA ASP A 599 35.08 -0.11 25.66
C ASP A 599 34.48 -0.67 24.37
N MET A 600 35.14 -1.66 23.77
CA MET A 600 34.69 -2.32 22.54
C MET A 600 33.37 -3.05 22.73
N TRP A 601 33.03 -3.55 23.92
CA TRP A 601 31.77 -4.20 24.23
C TRP A 601 30.58 -3.25 24.18
N LEU A 602 30.76 -2.04 24.73
CA LEU A 602 29.76 -0.98 24.66
C LEU A 602 29.57 -0.52 23.19
N ALA A 603 30.68 -0.48 22.40
CA ALA A 603 30.62 -0.19 20.98
C ALA A 603 29.75 -1.21 20.21
N ILE A 604 29.96 -2.50 20.47
CA ILE A 604 29.17 -3.59 19.88
C ILE A 604 27.69 -3.46 20.27
N PHE A 605 27.40 -3.19 21.56
CA PHE A 605 26.03 -2.99 22.01
C PHE A 605 25.39 -1.78 21.32
N ALA A 606 26.10 -0.67 21.20
CA ALA A 606 25.62 0.54 20.54
C ALA A 606 25.32 0.33 19.04
N ASP A 607 25.97 -0.61 18.38
CA ASP A 607 25.70 -0.93 16.98
C ASP A 607 24.66 -2.04 16.83
N VAL A 608 24.96 -3.24 17.29
CA VAL A 608 24.13 -4.44 17.07
C VAL A 608 22.90 -4.45 17.97
N GLY A 609 23.05 -4.08 19.24
CA GLY A 609 21.93 -4.07 20.19
C GLY A 609 20.87 -3.05 19.80
N VAL A 610 21.28 -1.83 19.44
CA VAL A 610 20.37 -0.78 18.98
C VAL A 610 19.68 -1.18 17.67
N MET A 611 20.41 -1.82 16.76
CA MET A 611 19.82 -2.33 15.51
C MET A 611 18.74 -3.39 15.79
N ILE A 612 18.99 -4.35 16.66
CA ILE A 612 17.99 -5.37 17.04
C ILE A 612 16.74 -4.72 17.63
N LEU A 613 16.90 -3.78 18.56
CA LEU A 613 15.77 -3.07 19.17
C LEU A 613 14.97 -2.28 18.13
N ALA A 614 15.64 -1.58 17.22
CA ALA A 614 15.00 -0.83 16.14
C ALA A 614 14.26 -1.74 15.15
N VAL A 615 14.80 -2.92 14.84
CA VAL A 615 14.13 -3.93 14.01
C VAL A 615 12.89 -4.49 14.71
N LEU A 616 12.96 -4.78 16.00
CA LEU A 616 11.81 -5.25 16.78
C LEU A 616 10.71 -4.17 16.83
N ASN A 617 11.09 -2.90 16.99
CA ASN A 617 10.13 -1.80 16.91
C ASN A 617 9.50 -1.67 15.51
N ALA A 618 10.30 -1.83 14.43
CA ALA A 618 9.81 -1.78 13.05
C ALA A 618 8.72 -2.83 12.75
N ILE A 619 8.85 -4.04 13.30
CA ILE A 619 7.86 -5.12 13.13
C ILE A 619 6.48 -4.74 13.70
N ARG A 620 6.40 -3.82 14.67
CA ARG A 620 5.11 -3.32 15.20
C ARG A 620 4.24 -2.64 14.14
N ALA A 621 4.83 -2.18 13.04
CA ALA A 621 4.09 -1.60 11.91
C ALA A 621 3.18 -2.63 11.20
N LEU A 622 3.46 -3.94 11.30
CA LEU A 622 2.60 -5.01 10.79
C LEU A 622 1.26 -5.15 11.54
N ALA A 623 1.19 -4.70 12.78
CA ALA A 623 0.01 -4.87 13.62
C ALA A 623 -1.00 -3.75 13.36
N VAL A 624 -2.10 -4.06 12.66
CA VAL A 624 -3.13 -3.10 12.23
C VAL A 624 -4.35 -3.06 13.17
N LYS A 625 -4.47 -4.01 14.11
CA LYS A 625 -5.68 -4.21 14.94
C LYS A 625 -6.15 -3.01 15.78
N ASN A 626 -5.34 -1.98 15.97
CA ASN A 626 -5.65 -0.82 16.84
C ASN A 626 -5.38 0.53 16.14
N VAL A 627 -5.75 0.63 14.87
CA VAL A 627 -5.56 1.86 14.07
C VAL A 627 -6.92 2.42 13.68
#